data_2c7bbc072d21d7db9e0c52fde0531fa2
#
_entry.id   2c7bbc072d21d7db9e0c52fde0531fa2
#
_cell.length_a   1.000
_cell.length_b   1.000
_cell.length_c   1.000
_cell.angle_alpha   90.00
_cell.angle_beta   90.00
_cell.angle_gamma   90.00
#
_symmetry.space_group_name_H-M   'P 1'
#
loop_
_entity.id
_entity.type
_entity.pdbx_description
1 polymer ?
#
loop_
_entity_poly.entity_id
_entity_poly.type
_entity_poly.pdbx_seq_one_letter_code
_entity_poly.pdbx_strand_id
1 'polypeptide(L)'
;MTHIATWKGKEIAKSDRTLEVDGYVYFPRDSVRMDLLKPTPKTANDLKCPHGVQFYDVAEGTRTSQRAAWSYEAPQAKMKPVDHWIGFWEDVAIS
;
A
#
# COMPACT_ATOMS: atom_id res chain seq x y z
N MET A 1 11.28 -0.29 15.32
CA MET A 1 11.91 0.64 14.37
C MET A 1 10.84 1.31 13.52
N THR A 2 10.93 2.61 13.36
CA THR A 2 9.93 3.38 12.62
C THR A 2 10.22 3.35 11.12
N HIS A 3 9.20 3.05 10.32
CA HIS A 3 9.28 3.18 8.87
C HIS A 3 8.42 4.36 8.42
N ILE A 4 8.86 5.00 7.35
CA ILE A 4 8.18 6.16 6.77
C ILE A 4 8.05 5.92 5.27
N ALA A 5 6.85 6.13 4.73
CA ALA A 5 6.61 6.13 3.29
C ALA A 5 6.52 7.58 2.83
N THR A 6 7.36 7.94 1.86
CA THR A 6 7.44 9.29 1.34
C THR A 6 7.11 9.29 -0.15
N TRP A 7 6.21 10.17 -0.56
CA TRP A 7 5.80 10.33 -1.94
C TRP A 7 6.00 11.78 -2.35
N LYS A 8 6.90 11.98 -3.34
CA LYS A 8 7.23 13.31 -3.89
C LYS A 8 7.52 14.34 -2.77
N GLY A 9 8.32 13.88 -1.78
CA GLY A 9 8.72 14.72 -0.66
C GLY A 9 7.70 14.84 0.47
N LYS A 10 6.55 14.17 0.35
CA LYS A 10 5.50 14.22 1.36
C LYS A 10 5.41 12.89 2.12
N GLU A 11 5.39 12.95 3.44
CA GLU A 11 5.17 11.76 4.26
C GLU A 11 3.71 11.34 4.14
N ILE A 12 3.47 10.09 3.66
CA ILE A 12 2.11 9.58 3.48
C ILE A 12 1.79 8.40 4.39
N ALA A 13 2.79 7.85 5.08
CA ALA A 13 2.59 6.83 6.09
C ALA A 13 3.76 6.83 7.05
N LYS A 14 3.51 6.50 8.30
CA LYS A 14 4.55 6.39 9.32
C LYS A 14 4.07 5.46 10.42
N SER A 15 4.86 4.44 10.74
CA SER A 15 4.51 3.51 11.81
C SER A 15 5.76 2.80 12.33
N ASP A 16 5.75 2.48 13.62
CA ASP A 16 6.72 1.59 14.23
C ASP A 16 6.19 0.15 14.33
N ARG A 17 5.00 -0.11 13.79
CA ARG A 17 4.35 -1.41 13.82
C ARG A 17 4.24 -2.05 12.44
N THR A 18 5.20 -1.73 11.56
CA THR A 18 5.21 -2.30 10.20
C THR A 18 5.60 -3.77 10.22
N LEU A 19 5.20 -4.49 9.17
CA LEU A 19 5.64 -5.87 8.94
C LEU A 19 6.26 -5.96 7.55
N GLU A 20 7.35 -6.72 7.45
CA GLU A 20 7.98 -6.97 6.16
C GLU A 20 7.64 -8.38 5.70
N VAL A 21 7.07 -8.51 4.51
CA VAL A 21 6.73 -9.79 3.91
C VAL A 21 7.18 -9.78 2.45
N ASP A 22 7.96 -10.78 2.06
CA ASP A 22 8.44 -10.94 0.68
C ASP A 22 9.17 -9.69 0.15
N GLY A 23 9.90 -9.00 1.03
CA GLY A 23 10.69 -7.83 0.63
C GLY A 23 9.94 -6.52 0.61
N TYR A 24 8.66 -6.51 0.96
CA TYR A 24 7.87 -5.28 1.03
C TYR A 24 7.49 -4.97 2.45
N VAL A 25 7.53 -3.69 2.81
CA VAL A 25 7.12 -3.19 4.12
C VAL A 25 5.65 -2.82 4.05
N TYR A 26 4.84 -3.39 4.95
CA TYR A 26 3.41 -3.11 5.02
C TYR A 26 3.10 -2.25 6.24
N PHE A 27 2.27 -1.25 6.04
CA PHE A 27 1.87 -0.30 7.08
C PHE A 27 0.44 -0.59 7.54
N PRO A 28 0.17 -0.56 8.86
CA PRO A 28 -1.22 -0.62 9.33
C PRO A 28 -2.03 0.48 8.65
N ARG A 29 -3.25 0.17 8.26
CA ARG A 29 -4.08 1.12 7.48
C ARG A 29 -4.29 2.44 8.24
N ASP A 30 -4.39 2.41 9.55
CA ASP A 30 -4.59 3.62 10.35
C ASP A 30 -3.38 4.54 10.42
N SER A 31 -2.22 4.07 9.95
CA SER A 31 -0.99 4.87 9.90
C SER A 31 -0.77 5.51 8.53
N VAL A 32 -1.70 5.33 7.60
CA VAL A 32 -1.57 5.74 6.20
C VAL A 32 -2.55 6.87 5.89
N ARG A 33 -2.08 7.84 5.10
CA ARG A 33 -2.92 8.92 4.57
C ARG A 33 -3.84 8.34 3.49
N MET A 34 -4.91 7.66 3.91
CA MET A 34 -5.83 7.02 2.99
C MET A 34 -6.58 8.02 2.12
N ASP A 35 -6.67 9.27 2.55
CA ASP A 35 -7.27 10.36 1.76
C ASP A 35 -6.49 10.63 0.47
N LEU A 36 -5.24 10.21 0.39
CA LEU A 36 -4.41 10.35 -0.83
C LEU A 36 -4.44 9.10 -1.71
N LEU A 37 -5.06 8.03 -1.25
CA LEU A 37 -5.12 6.76 -1.98
C LEU A 37 -6.49 6.61 -2.64
N LYS A 38 -6.48 6.44 -3.98
CA LYS A 38 -7.70 6.29 -4.77
C LYS A 38 -7.77 4.85 -5.29
N PRO A 39 -8.79 4.07 -4.92
CA PRO A 39 -8.89 2.70 -5.42
C PRO A 39 -9.03 2.68 -6.94
N THR A 40 -8.34 1.73 -7.58
CA THR A 40 -8.39 1.57 -9.02
C THR A 40 -9.31 0.42 -9.39
N PRO A 41 -9.89 0.42 -10.61
CA PRO A 41 -10.63 -0.75 -11.09
C PRO A 41 -9.71 -1.97 -11.15
N LYS A 42 -10.24 -3.14 -10.81
CA LYS A 42 -9.48 -4.38 -10.85
C LYS A 42 -9.30 -4.84 -12.29
N THR A 43 -8.04 -5.17 -12.63
CA THR A 43 -7.72 -5.78 -13.93
C THR A 43 -7.95 -7.28 -13.86
N ALA A 44 -7.85 -7.96 -15.02
CA ALA A 44 -7.96 -9.42 -15.06
C ALA A 44 -6.87 -10.07 -14.18
N ASN A 45 -5.66 -9.52 -14.16
CA ASN A 45 -4.59 -10.03 -13.32
C ASN A 45 -4.89 -9.81 -11.83
N ASP A 46 -5.48 -8.67 -11.48
CA ASP A 46 -5.86 -8.40 -10.09
C ASP A 46 -6.88 -9.44 -9.61
N LEU A 47 -7.84 -9.80 -10.46
CA LEU A 47 -8.87 -10.78 -10.12
C LEU A 47 -8.32 -12.19 -9.94
N LYS A 48 -7.14 -12.48 -10.50
CA LYS A 48 -6.48 -13.78 -10.36
C LYS A 48 -5.67 -13.87 -9.08
N CYS A 49 -5.48 -12.78 -8.36
CA CYS A 49 -4.69 -12.78 -7.14
C CYS A 49 -5.41 -13.56 -6.04
N PRO A 50 -4.75 -14.58 -5.44
CA PRO A 50 -5.39 -15.38 -4.39
C PRO A 50 -5.66 -14.60 -3.11
N HIS A 51 -5.05 -13.43 -2.94
CA HIS A 51 -5.19 -12.60 -1.74
C HIS A 51 -6.18 -11.45 -1.93
N GLY A 52 -6.83 -11.35 -3.09
CA GLY A 52 -7.80 -10.28 -3.35
C GLY A 52 -7.14 -8.90 -3.36
N VAL A 53 -6.11 -8.71 -4.17
CA VAL A 53 -5.38 -7.46 -4.20
C VAL A 53 -6.26 -6.30 -4.68
N GLN A 54 -6.16 -5.17 -4.00
CA GLN A 54 -6.75 -3.90 -4.41
C GLN A 54 -5.61 -2.89 -4.56
N PHE A 55 -5.43 -2.38 -5.78
CA PHE A 55 -4.43 -1.34 -6.03
C PHE A 55 -5.03 0.05 -5.86
N TYR A 56 -4.19 1.00 -5.50
CA TYR A 56 -4.56 2.40 -5.32
C TYR A 56 -3.60 3.30 -6.08
N ASP A 57 -4.14 4.35 -6.69
CA ASP A 57 -3.31 5.46 -7.14
C ASP A 57 -3.01 6.33 -5.93
N VAL A 58 -1.79 6.86 -5.86
CA VAL A 58 -1.44 7.88 -4.88
C VAL A 58 -1.59 9.22 -5.59
N ALA A 59 -2.48 10.07 -5.10
CA ALA A 59 -2.83 11.30 -5.80
C ALA A 59 -3.05 12.46 -4.85
N GLU A 60 -2.55 13.64 -5.25
CA GLU A 60 -2.80 14.89 -4.54
C GLU A 60 -2.75 16.04 -5.55
N GLY A 61 -3.83 16.80 -5.64
CA GLY A 61 -3.93 17.89 -6.62
C GLY A 61 -3.86 17.35 -8.05
N THR A 62 -2.89 17.83 -8.81
CA THR A 62 -2.67 17.37 -10.18
C THR A 62 -1.62 16.28 -10.29
N ARG A 63 -1.02 15.86 -9.18
CA ARG A 63 0.02 14.84 -9.17
C ARG A 63 -0.59 13.49 -8.87
N THR A 64 -0.21 12.47 -9.64
CA THR A 64 -0.71 11.10 -9.47
C THR A 64 0.39 10.10 -9.78
N SER A 65 0.54 9.09 -8.93
CA SER A 65 1.36 7.92 -9.22
C SER A 65 0.43 6.72 -9.30
N GLN A 66 0.32 6.14 -10.50
CA GLN A 66 -0.64 5.09 -10.76
C GLN A 66 -0.23 3.78 -10.09
N ARG A 67 -1.17 3.17 -9.37
CA ARG A 67 -1.02 1.85 -8.76
C ARG A 67 0.22 1.74 -7.88
N ALA A 68 0.55 2.82 -7.17
CA ALA A 68 1.75 2.89 -6.33
C ALA A 68 1.52 2.33 -4.92
N ALA A 69 0.31 1.93 -4.60
CA ALA A 69 -0.03 1.32 -3.31
C ALA A 69 -1.00 0.16 -3.53
N TRP A 70 -1.02 -0.78 -2.59
CA TRP A 70 -1.97 -1.90 -2.65
C TRP A 70 -2.29 -2.40 -1.25
N SER A 71 -3.41 -3.13 -1.16
CA SER A 71 -3.75 -3.91 0.03
C SER A 71 -4.27 -5.27 -0.40
N TYR A 72 -4.14 -6.26 0.48
CA TYR A 72 -4.77 -7.56 0.28
C TYR A 72 -6.06 -7.57 1.08
N GLU A 73 -7.20 -7.71 0.39
CA GLU A 73 -8.52 -7.61 1.01
C GLU A 73 -9.05 -8.97 1.48
N ALA A 74 -8.46 -10.06 1.00
CA ALA A 74 -8.81 -11.43 1.38
C ALA A 74 -7.55 -12.31 1.45
N PRO A 75 -6.57 -11.94 2.29
CA PRO A 75 -5.28 -12.62 2.28
C PRO A 75 -5.37 -14.08 2.74
N GLN A 76 -4.48 -14.90 2.17
CA GLN A 76 -4.35 -16.31 2.51
C GLN A 76 -3.01 -16.54 3.20
N ALA A 77 -2.97 -17.56 4.07
CA ALA A 77 -1.73 -18.06 4.68
C ALA A 77 -0.81 -16.94 5.19
N LYS A 78 0.40 -16.83 4.64
CA LYS A 78 1.42 -15.91 5.12
C LYS A 78 1.07 -14.44 5.01
N MET A 79 0.07 -14.08 4.19
CA MET A 79 -0.33 -12.68 4.03
C MET A 79 -1.41 -12.26 5.04
N LYS A 80 -1.97 -13.18 5.81
CA LYS A 80 -3.00 -12.83 6.80
C LYS A 80 -2.59 -11.78 7.83
N PRO A 81 -1.33 -11.77 8.32
CA PRO A 81 -0.93 -10.75 9.28
C PRO A 81 -1.01 -9.33 8.75
N VAL A 82 -1.00 -9.14 7.43
CA VAL A 82 -1.07 -7.82 6.78
C VAL A 82 -2.43 -7.58 6.11
N ASP A 83 -3.49 -8.26 6.60
CA ASP A 83 -4.85 -8.12 6.10
C ASP A 83 -5.27 -6.65 6.12
N HIS A 84 -5.61 -6.10 4.94
CA HIS A 84 -5.99 -4.71 4.73
C HIS A 84 -4.89 -3.67 5.02
N TRP A 85 -3.67 -4.10 5.33
CA TRP A 85 -2.53 -3.20 5.48
C TRP A 85 -2.12 -2.69 4.10
N ILE A 86 -1.35 -1.61 4.07
CA ILE A 86 -0.98 -0.95 2.81
C ILE A 86 0.50 -1.18 2.52
N GLY A 87 0.79 -1.69 1.31
CA GLY A 87 2.13 -1.75 0.75
C GLY A 87 2.31 -0.66 -0.28
N PHE A 88 3.55 -0.23 -0.48
CA PHE A 88 3.89 0.83 -1.44
C PHE A 88 5.04 0.38 -2.32
N TRP A 89 5.06 0.89 -3.55
CA TRP A 89 6.15 0.68 -4.49
C TRP A 89 6.20 1.84 -5.48
N GLU A 90 6.90 1.66 -6.61
CA GLU A 90 7.02 2.67 -7.67
C GLU A 90 7.61 3.98 -7.12
N ASP A 91 6.87 5.08 -7.19
CA ASP A 91 7.37 6.41 -6.79
C ASP A 91 7.42 6.63 -5.29
N VAL A 92 6.96 5.67 -4.48
CA VAL A 92 6.95 5.83 -3.03
C VAL A 92 8.22 5.24 -2.44
N ALA A 93 8.95 6.04 -1.69
CA ALA A 93 10.17 5.62 -1.02
C ALA A 93 9.87 5.21 0.42
N ILE A 94 10.49 4.10 0.84
CA ILE A 94 10.37 3.60 2.22
C ILE A 94 11.71 3.81 2.93
N SER A 95 11.66 4.41 4.10
CA SER A 95 12.88 4.65 4.88
C SER A 95 12.73 4.21 6.33
#